data_0eb094e6db6faad38a9be4d58fd83846
#
_entry.id   0eb094e6db6faad38a9be4d58fd83846
#
_cell.length_a   1.000
_cell.length_b   1.000
_cell.length_c   1.000
_cell.angle_alpha   90.00
_cell.angle_beta   90.00
_cell.angle_gamma   90.00
#
_symmetry.space_group_name_H-M   'P 1'
#
loop_
_entity.id
_entity.type
_entity.pdbx_description
1 polymer ?
#
loop_
_entity_poly.entity_id
_entity_poly.type
_entity_poly.pdbx_seq_one_letter_code
_entity_poly.pdbx_strand_id
1 'polypeptide(L)'
;MADLEKTKQIKNIEEKAYELGFDGFGITSPKIEKAGENFSKWLSLGFAGEMQYMARGEDKRRDLNLVLENVKSIICLRKNYFTEEKSMDFLKFPDKGDISLYALNKDYHDIITTRLKELEKTIQSELVDCRTKIYVDTGPILEKPLAEQAGLGWVGKHTNLLSQDIGSWYFLSEILVDVELPQSEMAENHCGSCRSCIDICPTDAIVSPYVLDSKKCISYLTIELKGVIPTEFRKAIGNRIYGCDDCQIVCPWNSYAVKTEEVAFKSVDSNFLLIDLIQLNEEEFRKRFKGSPIKRIKRRGLLRNVAVALGNSNNPKAVPFLIKALEDKEPLIRAHIVWALGELMGSKCIPILDENLAKEKESIVLSEIEAVQDRFHKNS
;
A
#
# COMPACT_ATOMS: atom_id res chain seq x y z
N MET A 1 -22.63 -3.77 39.57
CA MET A 1 -22.34 -2.33 39.50
C MET A 1 -21.09 -2.06 38.66
N ALA A 2 -19.95 -2.70 38.93
CA ALA A 2 -18.71 -2.52 38.14
C ALA A 2 -18.85 -2.83 36.61
N ASP A 3 -19.60 -3.89 36.27
CA ASP A 3 -19.83 -4.24 34.85
C ASP A 3 -20.71 -3.23 34.09
N LEU A 4 -21.70 -2.67 34.81
CA LEU A 4 -22.58 -1.62 34.22
C LEU A 4 -21.79 -0.32 33.99
N GLU A 5 -20.90 0.03 34.91
CA GLU A 5 -20.05 1.22 34.78
C GLU A 5 -19.06 1.04 33.63
N LYS A 6 -18.44 -0.11 33.52
CA LYS A 6 -17.52 -0.45 32.45
C LYS A 6 -18.20 -0.45 31.07
N THR A 7 -19.42 -0.98 30.99
CA THR A 7 -20.23 -0.94 29.76
C THR A 7 -20.52 0.51 29.35
N LYS A 8 -20.84 1.40 30.30
CA LYS A 8 -21.07 2.82 30.04
C LYS A 8 -19.81 3.52 29.55
N GLN A 9 -18.66 3.26 30.19
CA GLN A 9 -17.37 3.83 29.78
C GLN A 9 -17.00 3.45 28.33
N ILE A 10 -17.18 2.17 27.97
CA ILE A 10 -16.93 1.69 26.61
C ILE A 10 -17.85 2.37 25.63
N LYS A 11 -19.14 2.50 25.95
CA LYS A 11 -20.10 3.19 25.10
C LYS A 11 -19.71 4.65 24.86
N ASN A 12 -19.26 5.38 25.89
CA ASN A 12 -18.78 6.74 25.75
C ASN A 12 -17.55 6.83 24.83
N ILE A 13 -16.62 5.87 24.95
CA ILE A 13 -15.43 5.80 24.08
C ILE A 13 -15.83 5.49 22.63
N GLU A 14 -16.75 4.57 22.42
CA GLU A 14 -17.27 4.20 21.10
C GLU A 14 -18.01 5.36 20.45
N GLU A 15 -18.91 6.01 21.16
CA GLU A 15 -19.63 7.21 20.68
C GLU A 15 -18.61 8.30 20.28
N LYS A 16 -17.57 8.49 21.09
CA LYS A 16 -16.52 9.45 20.78
C LYS A 16 -15.71 9.06 19.53
N ALA A 17 -15.45 7.79 19.30
CA ALA A 17 -14.80 7.32 18.09
C ALA A 17 -15.63 7.67 16.84
N TYR A 18 -16.95 7.43 16.87
CA TYR A 18 -17.84 7.82 15.77
C TYR A 18 -17.95 9.35 15.59
N GLU A 19 -18.00 10.14 16.67
CA GLU A 19 -17.96 11.61 16.59
C GLU A 19 -16.66 12.12 15.92
N LEU A 20 -15.54 11.46 16.17
CA LEU A 20 -14.26 11.75 15.54
C LEU A 20 -14.19 11.27 14.09
N GLY A 21 -15.25 10.63 13.60
CA GLY A 21 -15.41 10.22 12.20
C GLY A 21 -14.77 8.88 11.86
N PHE A 22 -14.51 8.01 12.84
CA PHE A 22 -14.23 6.60 12.56
C PHE A 22 -15.51 5.90 12.08
N ASP A 23 -15.37 4.87 11.25
CA ASP A 23 -16.48 4.15 10.64
C ASP A 23 -16.64 2.72 11.20
N GLY A 24 -15.95 2.42 12.28
CA GLY A 24 -16.06 1.16 13.01
C GLY A 24 -15.18 1.16 14.24
N PHE A 25 -15.67 0.44 15.25
CA PHE A 25 -15.05 0.28 16.57
C PHE A 25 -15.20 -1.17 17.01
N GLY A 26 -14.15 -1.73 17.56
CA GLY A 26 -14.18 -3.07 18.14
C GLY A 26 -13.05 -3.26 19.14
N ILE A 27 -13.20 -4.24 20.02
CA ILE A 27 -12.24 -4.51 21.09
C ILE A 27 -11.82 -5.97 21.02
N THR A 28 -10.50 -6.21 21.13
CA THR A 28 -9.95 -7.57 21.17
C THR A 28 -8.91 -7.73 22.28
N SER A 29 -8.52 -8.96 22.55
CA SER A 29 -7.38 -9.29 23.42
C SER A 29 -6.06 -9.17 22.68
N PRO A 30 -4.92 -9.06 23.41
CA PRO A 30 -3.58 -9.05 22.79
C PRO A 30 -3.12 -10.42 22.28
N LYS A 31 -3.94 -11.46 22.38
CA LYS A 31 -3.58 -12.84 22.01
C LYS A 31 -3.69 -13.04 20.50
N ILE A 32 -2.53 -13.17 19.84
CA ILE A 32 -2.41 -13.30 18.38
C ILE A 32 -1.45 -14.43 17.97
N GLU A 33 -1.35 -15.50 18.77
CA GLU A 33 -0.35 -16.56 18.62
C GLU A 33 -0.34 -17.13 17.20
N LYS A 34 -1.51 -17.55 16.69
CA LYS A 34 -1.64 -18.12 15.34
C LYS A 34 -1.25 -17.12 14.24
N ALA A 35 -1.65 -15.85 14.38
CA ALA A 35 -1.28 -14.80 13.43
C ALA A 35 0.23 -14.53 13.47
N GLY A 36 0.83 -14.54 14.67
CA GLY A 36 2.26 -14.42 14.86
C GLY A 36 3.05 -15.57 14.22
N GLU A 37 2.60 -16.81 14.40
CA GLU A 37 3.20 -17.99 13.75
C GLU A 37 3.14 -17.90 12.22
N ASN A 38 1.98 -17.54 11.67
CA ASN A 38 1.80 -17.33 10.23
C ASN A 38 2.71 -16.23 9.70
N PHE A 39 2.89 -15.16 10.45
CA PHE A 39 3.78 -14.06 10.12
C PHE A 39 5.26 -14.50 10.11
N SER A 40 5.71 -15.25 11.13
CA SER A 40 7.06 -15.83 11.18
C SER A 40 7.32 -16.77 10.01
N LYS A 41 6.34 -17.61 9.65
CA LYS A 41 6.42 -18.50 8.48
C LYS A 41 6.53 -17.68 7.19
N TRP A 42 5.75 -16.63 7.04
CA TRP A 42 5.80 -15.73 5.88
C TRP A 42 7.17 -15.05 5.74
N LEU A 43 7.77 -14.62 6.85
CA LEU A 43 9.14 -14.07 6.89
C LEU A 43 10.18 -15.13 6.48
N SER A 44 10.07 -16.36 7.00
CA SER A 44 11.01 -17.46 6.70
C SER A 44 11.00 -17.88 5.22
N LEU A 45 9.87 -17.67 4.51
CA LEU A 45 9.75 -17.88 3.07
C LEU A 45 10.36 -16.73 2.26
N GLY A 46 10.88 -15.69 2.90
CA GLY A 46 11.46 -14.51 2.23
C GLY A 46 10.42 -13.66 1.50
N PHE A 47 9.13 -13.78 1.84
CA PHE A 47 8.05 -13.07 1.17
C PHE A 47 8.00 -11.58 1.51
N ALA A 48 8.71 -11.14 2.56
CA ALA A 48 8.83 -9.72 2.90
C ALA A 48 9.68 -8.90 1.92
N GLY A 49 10.51 -9.54 1.09
CA GLY A 49 11.42 -8.84 0.19
C GLY A 49 12.36 -7.89 0.95
N GLU A 50 12.47 -6.64 0.49
CA GLU A 50 13.33 -5.62 1.10
C GLU A 50 12.75 -4.94 2.35
N MET A 51 11.55 -5.32 2.79
CA MET A 51 10.88 -4.75 3.98
C MET A 51 11.51 -5.25 5.29
N GLN A 52 12.79 -4.92 5.52
CA GLN A 52 13.54 -5.35 6.71
C GLN A 52 12.89 -4.91 8.04
N TYR A 53 12.08 -3.87 8.02
CA TYR A 53 11.34 -3.40 9.20
C TYR A 53 10.31 -4.44 9.68
N MET A 54 9.84 -5.33 8.81
CA MET A 54 8.98 -6.45 9.17
C MET A 54 9.75 -7.45 10.06
N ALA A 55 10.92 -7.89 9.62
CA ALA A 55 11.75 -8.83 10.39
C ALA A 55 12.26 -8.22 11.70
N ARG A 56 12.73 -6.96 11.68
CA ARG A 56 13.19 -6.27 12.90
C ARG A 56 12.13 -6.11 13.99
N GLY A 57 10.87 -6.11 13.63
CA GLY A 57 9.75 -5.99 14.57
C GLY A 57 9.00 -7.30 14.82
N GLU A 58 9.56 -8.46 14.47
CA GLU A 58 8.88 -9.74 14.58
C GLU A 58 8.44 -10.05 16.01
N ASP A 59 9.36 -9.94 16.99
CA ASP A 59 9.06 -10.24 18.39
C ASP A 59 7.90 -9.40 18.92
N LYS A 60 7.89 -8.10 18.62
CA LYS A 60 6.81 -7.19 19.02
C LYS A 60 5.48 -7.51 18.36
N ARG A 61 5.51 -7.98 17.10
CA ARG A 61 4.31 -8.42 16.38
C ARG A 61 3.74 -9.73 16.90
N ARG A 62 4.55 -10.54 17.58
CA ARG A 62 4.15 -11.80 18.19
C ARG A 62 3.74 -11.65 19.66
N ASP A 63 4.36 -10.71 20.37
CA ASP A 63 4.08 -10.40 21.77
C ASP A 63 3.87 -8.90 21.95
N LEU A 64 2.63 -8.51 22.10
CA LEU A 64 2.25 -7.10 22.27
C LEU A 64 2.64 -6.53 23.64
N ASN A 65 3.06 -7.35 24.63
CA ASN A 65 3.65 -6.85 25.87
C ASN A 65 5.00 -6.17 25.63
N LEU A 66 5.71 -6.51 24.55
CA LEU A 66 6.93 -5.81 24.12
C LEU A 66 6.62 -4.43 23.50
N VAL A 67 5.35 -4.15 23.22
CA VAL A 67 4.87 -2.88 22.66
C VAL A 67 4.32 -1.99 23.76
N LEU A 68 3.42 -2.52 24.60
CA LEU A 68 2.89 -1.89 25.80
C LEU A 68 2.91 -2.94 26.92
N GLU A 69 3.72 -2.70 27.94
CA GLU A 69 3.84 -3.60 29.10
C GLU A 69 2.49 -3.82 29.79
N ASN A 70 2.13 -5.07 30.07
CA ASN A 70 0.85 -5.47 30.65
C ASN A 70 -0.37 -5.09 29.80
N VAL A 71 -0.23 -5.04 28.48
CA VAL A 71 -1.37 -4.82 27.59
C VAL A 71 -2.44 -5.89 27.82
N LYS A 72 -3.70 -5.47 27.93
CA LYS A 72 -4.83 -6.37 28.20
C LYS A 72 -5.90 -6.31 27.10
N SER A 73 -6.05 -5.18 26.47
CA SER A 73 -7.03 -5.01 25.39
C SER A 73 -6.49 -4.11 24.28
N ILE A 74 -7.01 -4.31 23.08
CA ILE A 74 -6.74 -3.46 21.93
C ILE A 74 -8.07 -2.95 21.39
N ILE A 75 -8.21 -1.65 21.31
CA ILE A 75 -9.31 -1.00 20.61
C ILE A 75 -8.89 -0.85 19.15
N CYS A 76 -9.60 -1.51 18.24
CA CYS A 76 -9.39 -1.45 16.81
C CYS A 76 -10.42 -0.54 16.17
N LEU A 77 -9.98 0.29 15.24
CA LEU A 77 -10.79 1.29 14.56
C LEU A 77 -10.58 1.17 13.05
N ARG A 78 -11.60 1.50 12.29
CA ARG A 78 -11.49 1.62 10.83
C ARG A 78 -11.96 3.00 10.37
N LYS A 79 -11.32 3.51 9.30
CA LYS A 79 -11.68 4.77 8.65
C LYS A 79 -11.83 4.58 7.15
N ASN A 80 -13.04 4.71 6.65
CA ASN A 80 -13.36 4.61 5.23
C ASN A 80 -12.67 5.71 4.41
N TYR A 81 -12.02 5.33 3.30
CA TYR A 81 -11.40 6.26 2.34
C TYR A 81 -12.00 6.18 0.93
N PHE A 82 -13.04 5.39 0.73
CA PHE A 82 -13.67 5.21 -0.57
C PHE A 82 -14.44 6.47 -0.98
N THR A 83 -13.91 7.24 -1.91
CA THR A 83 -14.51 8.50 -2.38
C THR A 83 -15.14 8.36 -3.76
N GLU A 84 -14.63 7.47 -4.58
CA GLU A 84 -15.07 7.27 -5.96
C GLU A 84 -14.93 5.82 -6.39
N GLU A 85 -15.80 5.40 -7.30
CA GLU A 85 -15.71 4.07 -7.89
C GLU A 85 -14.45 3.94 -8.74
N LYS A 86 -13.74 2.83 -8.58
CA LYS A 86 -12.59 2.47 -9.38
C LYS A 86 -12.89 1.16 -10.12
N SER A 87 -12.62 1.15 -11.41
CA SER A 87 -12.77 -0.03 -12.26
C SER A 87 -11.46 -0.33 -12.98
N MET A 88 -11.36 -1.51 -13.61
CA MET A 88 -10.19 -1.87 -14.43
C MET A 88 -10.07 -1.03 -15.71
N ASP A 89 -10.98 -0.09 -15.95
CA ASP A 89 -10.96 0.79 -17.13
C ASP A 89 -9.76 1.73 -17.18
N PHE A 90 -9.06 1.95 -16.07
CA PHE A 90 -7.81 2.72 -16.07
C PHE A 90 -6.77 2.15 -17.06
N LEU A 91 -6.82 0.84 -17.35
CA LEU A 91 -5.94 0.20 -18.34
C LEU A 91 -6.21 0.67 -19.79
N LYS A 92 -7.39 1.23 -20.07
CA LYS A 92 -7.74 1.79 -21.39
C LYS A 92 -7.06 3.14 -21.64
N PHE A 93 -6.44 3.74 -20.63
CA PHE A 93 -5.78 5.04 -20.69
C PHE A 93 -4.27 4.90 -20.41
N PRO A 94 -3.50 4.22 -21.28
CA PRO A 94 -2.11 3.89 -21.03
C PRO A 94 -1.18 5.10 -20.88
N ASP A 95 -1.61 6.29 -21.29
CA ASP A 95 -0.87 7.54 -21.12
C ASP A 95 -1.04 8.18 -19.75
N LYS A 96 -1.97 7.66 -18.93
CA LYS A 96 -2.24 8.13 -17.57
C LYS A 96 -1.71 7.12 -16.56
N GLY A 97 -0.99 7.62 -15.57
CA GLY A 97 -0.55 6.80 -14.44
C GLY A 97 -1.71 6.45 -13.52
N ASP A 98 -1.85 5.17 -13.19
CA ASP A 98 -2.77 4.71 -12.15
C ASP A 98 -2.11 4.76 -10.77
N ILE A 99 -2.86 5.27 -9.80
CA ILE A 99 -2.48 5.36 -8.39
C ILE A 99 -3.55 4.65 -7.57
N SER A 100 -3.11 3.86 -6.60
CA SER A 100 -4.01 3.21 -5.65
C SER A 100 -4.89 4.24 -4.94
N LEU A 101 -6.17 3.94 -4.79
CA LEU A 101 -7.20 4.86 -4.33
C LEU A 101 -6.86 5.50 -2.98
N TYR A 102 -6.25 4.74 -2.07
CA TYR A 102 -5.86 5.23 -0.76
C TYR A 102 -4.83 6.37 -0.79
N ALA A 103 -4.06 6.49 -1.88
CA ALA A 103 -2.95 7.43 -2.00
C ALA A 103 -3.27 8.68 -2.84
N LEU A 104 -4.48 8.78 -3.40
CA LEU A 104 -4.92 9.95 -4.18
C LEU A 104 -5.14 11.21 -3.34
N ASN A 105 -5.05 11.10 -2.01
CA ASN A 105 -5.53 12.06 -1.04
C ASN A 105 -4.42 12.54 -0.11
N LYS A 106 -4.82 13.30 0.92
CA LYS A 106 -3.93 13.67 2.02
C LYS A 106 -3.43 12.42 2.73
N ASP A 107 -2.26 12.54 3.33
CA ASP A 107 -1.65 11.46 4.10
C ASP A 107 -2.56 11.09 5.28
N TYR A 108 -3.08 9.88 5.24
CA TYR A 108 -4.01 9.36 6.24
C TYR A 108 -3.37 9.23 7.62
N HIS A 109 -2.04 9.05 7.70
CA HIS A 109 -1.33 8.99 8.96
C HIS A 109 -1.54 10.25 9.79
N ASP A 110 -1.45 11.44 9.18
CA ASP A 110 -1.62 12.71 9.88
C ASP A 110 -3.06 12.88 10.38
N ILE A 111 -4.04 12.50 9.54
CA ILE A 111 -5.46 12.65 9.82
C ILE A 111 -5.87 11.71 10.96
N ILE A 112 -5.56 10.42 10.82
CA ILE A 112 -5.97 9.39 11.77
C ILE A 112 -5.22 9.57 13.10
N THR A 113 -3.92 9.85 13.08
CA THR A 113 -3.14 10.11 14.30
C THR A 113 -3.71 11.26 15.10
N THR A 114 -4.16 12.33 14.46
CA THR A 114 -4.78 13.46 15.14
C THR A 114 -6.05 13.04 15.87
N ARG A 115 -6.90 12.25 15.21
CA ARG A 115 -8.15 11.72 15.79
C ARG A 115 -7.91 10.73 16.92
N LEU A 116 -6.89 9.85 16.73
CA LEU A 116 -6.49 8.89 17.78
C LEU A 116 -6.04 9.59 19.05
N LYS A 117 -5.28 10.67 18.95
CA LYS A 117 -4.86 11.47 20.12
C LYS A 117 -6.03 12.10 20.87
N GLU A 118 -7.08 12.50 20.17
CA GLU A 118 -8.30 13.01 20.83
C GLU A 118 -9.09 11.88 21.49
N LEU A 119 -9.20 10.72 20.82
CA LEU A 119 -9.85 9.55 21.42
C LEU A 119 -9.06 9.02 22.63
N GLU A 120 -7.73 9.03 22.57
CA GLU A 120 -6.84 8.65 23.67
C GLU A 120 -7.11 9.46 24.94
N LYS A 121 -7.34 10.77 24.83
CA LYS A 121 -7.72 11.61 25.98
C LYS A 121 -9.05 11.18 26.60
N THR A 122 -10.03 10.82 25.77
CA THR A 122 -11.31 10.31 26.25
C THR A 122 -11.13 8.96 26.96
N ILE A 123 -10.33 8.05 26.39
CA ILE A 123 -10.02 6.76 27.01
C ILE A 123 -9.38 6.96 28.39
N GLN A 124 -8.39 7.86 28.48
CA GLN A 124 -7.70 8.15 29.76
C GLN A 124 -8.60 8.83 30.79
N SER A 125 -9.64 9.56 30.35
CA SER A 125 -10.63 10.16 31.27
C SER A 125 -11.68 9.15 31.75
N GLU A 126 -12.06 8.20 30.92
CA GLU A 126 -13.04 7.14 31.26
C GLU A 126 -12.40 6.00 32.05
N LEU A 127 -11.16 5.62 31.69
CA LEU A 127 -10.41 4.53 32.30
C LEU A 127 -9.25 5.11 33.13
N VAL A 128 -9.51 5.36 34.41
CA VAL A 128 -8.53 5.96 35.31
C VAL A 128 -7.25 5.13 35.39
N ASP A 129 -6.08 5.78 35.37
CA ASP A 129 -4.74 5.19 35.38
C ASP A 129 -4.44 4.26 34.21
N CYS A 130 -5.17 4.34 33.11
CA CYS A 130 -4.95 3.54 31.91
C CYS A 130 -3.76 4.08 31.11
N ARG A 131 -2.78 3.21 30.86
CA ARG A 131 -1.71 3.48 29.91
C ARG A 131 -2.17 3.09 28.50
N THR A 132 -1.87 3.93 27.54
CA THR A 132 -2.30 3.78 26.16
C THR A 132 -1.13 3.82 25.20
N LYS A 133 -1.28 3.21 24.03
CA LYS A 133 -0.36 3.37 22.90
C LYS A 133 -1.11 3.29 21.59
N ILE A 134 -0.98 4.34 20.78
CA ILE A 134 -1.72 4.49 19.52
C ILE A 134 -0.85 4.12 18.32
N TYR A 135 -1.46 3.49 17.31
CA TYR A 135 -0.83 3.15 16.05
C TYR A 135 -1.76 3.39 14.87
N VAL A 136 -1.17 3.71 13.74
CA VAL A 136 -1.76 3.68 12.42
C VAL A 136 -0.68 3.25 11.44
N ASP A 137 -0.82 2.09 10.78
CA ASP A 137 0.05 1.48 9.78
C ASP A 137 1.52 1.25 10.25
N THR A 138 2.17 2.23 10.81
CA THR A 138 3.62 2.19 11.09
C THR A 138 4.01 1.45 12.37
N GLY A 139 3.07 0.89 13.10
CA GLY A 139 3.31 0.15 14.34
C GLY A 139 3.90 -1.25 14.13
N PRO A 140 4.68 -1.77 15.10
CA PRO A 140 5.13 -3.15 15.06
C PRO A 140 4.04 -4.11 15.58
N ILE A 141 2.84 -4.04 15.00
CA ILE A 141 1.66 -4.83 15.35
C ILE A 141 1.06 -5.48 14.09
N LEU A 142 0.23 -6.48 14.27
CA LEU A 142 -0.50 -7.16 13.19
C LEU A 142 -1.94 -6.61 13.13
N GLU A 143 -2.12 -5.42 12.54
CA GLU A 143 -3.39 -4.69 12.52
C GLU A 143 -4.56 -5.52 11.98
N LYS A 144 -4.40 -6.17 10.82
CA LYS A 144 -5.49 -6.93 10.19
C LYS A 144 -5.99 -8.11 11.04
N PRO A 145 -5.14 -8.98 11.61
CA PRO A 145 -5.59 -10.01 12.54
C PRO A 145 -6.25 -9.47 13.80
N LEU A 146 -5.75 -8.36 14.36
CA LEU A 146 -6.36 -7.70 15.50
C LEU A 146 -7.76 -7.16 15.17
N ALA A 147 -7.89 -6.49 14.04
CA ALA A 147 -9.15 -5.96 13.55
C ALA A 147 -10.18 -7.06 13.20
N GLU A 148 -9.72 -8.22 12.70
CA GLU A 148 -10.55 -9.40 12.48
C GLU A 148 -11.09 -9.96 13.80
N GLN A 149 -10.22 -10.12 14.80
CA GLN A 149 -10.64 -10.55 16.15
C GLN A 149 -11.57 -9.53 16.83
N ALA A 150 -11.39 -8.25 16.55
CA ALA A 150 -12.25 -7.18 17.05
C ALA A 150 -13.59 -7.03 16.30
N GLY A 151 -13.89 -7.91 15.34
CA GLY A 151 -15.16 -7.91 14.61
C GLY A 151 -15.30 -6.87 13.51
N LEU A 152 -14.21 -6.15 13.15
CA LEU A 152 -14.28 -5.11 12.11
C LEU A 152 -14.35 -5.66 10.68
N GLY A 153 -14.19 -6.97 10.51
CA GLY A 153 -14.19 -7.65 9.22
C GLY A 153 -13.30 -8.89 9.27
N TRP A 154 -13.12 -9.57 8.16
CA TRP A 154 -12.28 -10.77 8.04
C TRP A 154 -11.11 -10.55 7.07
N VAL A 155 -10.01 -11.24 7.29
CA VAL A 155 -8.89 -11.24 6.34
C VAL A 155 -9.30 -12.01 5.10
N GLY A 156 -9.38 -11.33 3.96
CA GLY A 156 -9.72 -11.93 2.67
C GLY A 156 -8.58 -12.73 2.05
N LYS A 157 -8.88 -13.53 1.01
CA LYS A 157 -7.86 -14.33 0.28
C LYS A 157 -6.74 -13.48 -0.34
N HIS A 158 -7.00 -12.19 -0.60
CA HIS A 158 -6.02 -11.18 -1.05
C HIS A 158 -5.24 -10.51 0.09
N THR A 159 -5.42 -10.98 1.32
CA THR A 159 -4.77 -10.46 2.55
C THR A 159 -5.18 -9.05 3.01
N ASN A 160 -6.14 -8.39 2.38
CA ASN A 160 -6.76 -7.19 2.93
C ASN A 160 -7.92 -7.57 3.83
N LEU A 161 -8.26 -6.69 4.79
CA LEU A 161 -9.44 -6.86 5.63
C LEU A 161 -10.68 -6.47 4.82
N LEU A 162 -11.73 -7.28 4.91
CA LEU A 162 -13.03 -7.12 4.25
C LEU A 162 -14.12 -6.95 5.31
N SER A 163 -15.09 -6.12 5.06
CA SER A 163 -16.31 -6.06 5.86
C SER A 163 -17.56 -6.16 4.99
N GLN A 164 -18.67 -6.58 5.58
CA GLN A 164 -19.92 -6.74 4.85
C GLN A 164 -20.57 -5.40 4.46
N ASP A 165 -20.33 -4.36 5.23
CA ASP A 165 -20.98 -3.05 5.15
C ASP A 165 -20.24 -2.04 4.25
N ILE A 166 -18.90 -2.03 4.23
CA ILE A 166 -18.10 -1.04 3.49
C ILE A 166 -17.00 -1.65 2.60
N GLY A 167 -16.98 -2.97 2.40
CA GLY A 167 -15.98 -3.64 1.56
C GLY A 167 -14.60 -3.67 2.19
N SER A 168 -13.56 -3.23 1.46
CA SER A 168 -12.15 -3.23 1.93
C SER A 168 -11.45 -1.87 1.80
N TRP A 169 -12.19 -0.81 1.53
CA TRP A 169 -11.65 0.52 1.26
C TRP A 169 -11.54 1.37 2.53
N TYR A 170 -10.80 0.88 3.53
CA TYR A 170 -10.61 1.60 4.79
C TYR A 170 -9.21 1.40 5.37
N PHE A 171 -8.78 2.38 6.15
CA PHE A 171 -7.59 2.32 6.98
C PHE A 171 -7.92 1.69 8.32
N LEU A 172 -6.92 1.07 8.93
CA LEU A 172 -6.97 0.54 10.29
C LEU A 172 -6.17 1.45 11.24
N SER A 173 -6.53 1.40 12.50
CA SER A 173 -5.75 1.99 13.57
C SER A 173 -6.08 1.35 14.90
N GLU A 174 -5.14 1.31 15.82
CA GLU A 174 -5.26 0.62 17.08
C GLU A 174 -4.81 1.48 18.25
N ILE A 175 -5.50 1.26 19.39
CA ILE A 175 -5.12 1.79 20.67
C ILE A 175 -4.96 0.60 21.64
N LEU A 176 -3.71 0.33 22.02
CA LEU A 176 -3.39 -0.65 23.04
C LEU A 176 -3.67 -0.04 24.41
N VAL A 177 -4.27 -0.83 25.30
CA VAL A 177 -4.60 -0.40 26.68
C VAL A 177 -4.23 -1.50 27.68
N ASP A 178 -3.77 -1.13 28.89
CA ASP A 178 -3.41 -2.06 29.98
C ASP A 178 -4.59 -2.36 30.92
N VAL A 179 -5.81 -2.07 30.47
CA VAL A 179 -7.06 -2.37 31.15
C VAL A 179 -7.82 -3.45 30.39
N GLU A 180 -8.36 -4.44 31.09
CA GLU A 180 -9.19 -5.47 30.50
C GLU A 180 -10.58 -4.91 30.15
N LEU A 181 -10.95 -5.02 28.87
CA LEU A 181 -12.22 -4.57 28.32
C LEU A 181 -12.99 -5.76 27.74
N PRO A 182 -14.32 -5.75 27.75
CA PRO A 182 -15.15 -6.73 27.05
C PRO A 182 -14.78 -6.78 25.57
N GLN A 183 -14.58 -7.99 25.05
CA GLN A 183 -14.20 -8.20 23.66
C GLN A 183 -15.43 -8.22 22.76
N SER A 184 -15.26 -7.72 21.54
CA SER A 184 -16.23 -7.86 20.45
C SER A 184 -16.25 -9.32 19.95
N GLU A 185 -17.32 -9.70 19.26
CA GLU A 185 -17.38 -10.98 18.56
C GLU A 185 -16.49 -10.92 17.31
N MET A 186 -15.73 -11.99 17.08
CA MET A 186 -14.86 -12.10 15.91
C MET A 186 -15.68 -12.17 14.62
N ALA A 187 -15.24 -11.52 13.56
CA ALA A 187 -15.90 -11.58 12.27
C ALA A 187 -15.74 -12.95 11.60
N GLU A 188 -16.82 -13.41 10.96
CA GLU A 188 -16.79 -14.63 10.15
C GLU A 188 -16.20 -14.39 8.76
N ASN A 189 -15.54 -15.39 8.19
CA ASN A 189 -14.97 -15.32 6.85
C ASN A 189 -16.01 -15.68 5.78
N HIS A 190 -16.26 -14.76 4.86
CA HIS A 190 -17.24 -14.92 3.78
C HIS A 190 -16.60 -15.03 2.37
N CYS A 191 -15.31 -15.31 2.25
CA CYS A 191 -14.67 -15.52 0.93
C CYS A 191 -15.16 -16.77 0.19
N GLY A 192 -15.65 -17.80 0.89
CA GLY A 192 -16.19 -19.02 0.32
C GLY A 192 -15.28 -19.63 -0.78
N SER A 193 -15.89 -20.06 -1.90
CA SER A 193 -15.17 -20.61 -3.06
C SER A 193 -14.62 -19.57 -4.03
N CYS A 194 -14.91 -18.26 -3.84
CA CYS A 194 -14.49 -17.18 -4.74
C CYS A 194 -12.97 -17.12 -4.87
N ARG A 195 -12.48 -16.88 -6.10
CA ARG A 195 -11.06 -16.76 -6.45
C ARG A 195 -10.74 -15.48 -7.24
N SER A 196 -11.68 -14.58 -7.46
CA SER A 196 -11.53 -13.43 -8.36
C SER A 196 -10.26 -12.62 -8.11
N CYS A 197 -9.90 -12.38 -6.84
CA CYS A 197 -8.69 -11.63 -6.48
C CYS A 197 -7.39 -12.39 -6.80
N ILE A 198 -7.42 -13.73 -6.79
CA ILE A 198 -6.26 -14.56 -7.14
C ILE A 198 -6.09 -14.55 -8.67
N ASP A 199 -7.19 -14.76 -9.39
CA ASP A 199 -7.19 -14.94 -10.85
C ASP A 199 -6.89 -13.63 -11.60
N ILE A 200 -7.21 -12.46 -11.01
CA ILE A 200 -6.92 -11.14 -11.62
C ILE A 200 -5.49 -10.66 -11.37
N CYS A 201 -4.77 -11.22 -10.40
CA CYS A 201 -3.46 -10.69 -10.02
C CYS A 201 -2.45 -10.82 -11.18
N PRO A 202 -1.95 -9.70 -11.77
CA PRO A 202 -1.18 -9.75 -13.01
C PRO A 202 0.20 -10.40 -12.85
N THR A 203 0.64 -10.60 -11.61
CA THR A 203 1.97 -11.10 -11.25
C THR A 203 1.93 -12.37 -10.41
N ASP A 204 0.73 -12.97 -10.23
CA ASP A 204 0.52 -14.14 -9.38
C ASP A 204 1.11 -13.98 -7.97
N ALA A 205 0.97 -12.76 -7.41
CA ALA A 205 1.50 -12.44 -6.09
C ALA A 205 0.74 -13.14 -4.96
N ILE A 206 -0.56 -13.45 -5.14
CA ILE A 206 -1.36 -14.23 -4.19
C ILE A 206 -1.10 -15.72 -4.48
N VAL A 207 -0.03 -16.25 -3.89
CA VAL A 207 0.49 -17.60 -4.18
C VAL A 207 -0.41 -18.72 -3.68
N SER A 208 -1.24 -18.43 -2.70
CA SER A 208 -2.35 -19.28 -2.24
C SER A 208 -3.35 -18.40 -1.48
N PRO A 209 -4.60 -18.86 -1.25
CA PRO A 209 -5.54 -18.11 -0.42
C PRO A 209 -4.88 -17.68 0.90
N TYR A 210 -5.00 -16.38 1.22
CA TYR A 210 -4.46 -15.75 2.44
C TYR A 210 -2.93 -15.65 2.52
N VAL A 211 -2.19 -15.97 1.43
CA VAL A 211 -0.73 -15.90 1.38
C VAL A 211 -0.27 -15.07 0.20
N LEU A 212 0.41 -13.97 0.48
CA LEU A 212 0.96 -13.03 -0.50
C LEU A 212 2.49 -13.11 -0.51
N ASP A 213 3.11 -13.35 -1.67
CA ASP A 213 4.53 -13.05 -1.89
C ASP A 213 4.67 -11.57 -2.28
N SER A 214 5.12 -10.74 -1.33
CA SER A 214 5.26 -9.29 -1.59
C SER A 214 6.20 -8.99 -2.73
N LYS A 215 7.24 -9.79 -2.97
CA LYS A 215 8.21 -9.56 -4.05
C LYS A 215 7.58 -9.54 -5.44
N LYS A 216 6.41 -10.18 -5.59
CA LYS A 216 5.64 -10.20 -6.83
C LYS A 216 4.55 -9.13 -6.85
N CYS A 217 4.11 -8.62 -5.69
CA CYS A 217 2.99 -7.69 -5.60
C CYS A 217 3.34 -6.34 -6.22
N ILE A 218 2.53 -5.85 -7.16
CA ILE A 218 2.74 -4.54 -7.80
C ILE A 218 2.76 -3.41 -6.77
N SER A 219 1.96 -3.49 -5.70
CA SER A 219 2.00 -2.51 -4.62
C SER A 219 3.39 -2.47 -3.96
N TYR A 220 3.98 -3.62 -3.65
CA TYR A 220 5.35 -3.69 -3.15
C TYR A 220 6.37 -3.16 -4.18
N LEU A 221 6.29 -3.60 -5.43
CA LEU A 221 7.23 -3.21 -6.49
C LEU A 221 7.25 -1.70 -6.73
N THR A 222 6.11 -1.05 -6.59
CA THR A 222 5.97 0.40 -6.84
C THR A 222 6.20 1.27 -5.60
N ILE A 223 6.08 0.71 -4.37
CA ILE A 223 6.17 1.47 -3.13
C ILE A 223 7.38 1.08 -2.28
N GLU A 224 7.55 -0.22 -2.00
CA GLU A 224 8.53 -0.69 -1.02
C GLU A 224 9.89 -1.02 -1.62
N LEU A 225 9.93 -1.60 -2.80
CA LEU A 225 11.17 -1.90 -3.52
C LEU A 225 11.94 -0.61 -3.79
N LYS A 226 13.21 -0.55 -3.37
CA LYS A 226 14.08 0.63 -3.56
C LYS A 226 15.01 0.51 -4.76
N GLY A 227 15.22 -0.71 -5.23
CA GLY A 227 16.07 -1.06 -6.35
C GLY A 227 15.37 -1.09 -7.71
N VAL A 228 16.00 -1.81 -8.62
CA VAL A 228 15.50 -2.07 -9.98
C VAL A 228 14.28 -2.97 -9.92
N ILE A 229 13.22 -2.60 -10.64
CA ILE A 229 12.05 -3.50 -10.82
C ILE A 229 12.48 -4.66 -11.73
N PRO A 230 12.33 -5.93 -11.30
CA PRO A 230 12.66 -7.07 -12.12
C PRO A 230 11.93 -7.05 -13.46
N THR A 231 12.65 -7.39 -14.54
CA THR A 231 12.16 -7.24 -15.92
C THR A 231 10.88 -8.04 -16.17
N GLU A 232 10.78 -9.22 -15.57
CA GLU A 232 9.61 -10.11 -15.66
C GLU A 232 8.30 -9.49 -15.18
N PHE A 233 8.35 -8.50 -14.27
CA PHE A 233 7.15 -7.86 -13.76
C PHE A 233 6.77 -6.56 -14.47
N ARG A 234 7.72 -5.95 -15.22
CA ARG A 234 7.50 -4.61 -15.79
C ARG A 234 6.30 -4.53 -16.74
N LYS A 235 6.08 -5.55 -17.56
CA LYS A 235 4.90 -5.61 -18.44
C LYS A 235 3.59 -5.73 -17.66
N ALA A 236 3.57 -6.57 -16.64
CA ALA A 236 2.41 -6.80 -15.79
C ALA A 236 2.02 -5.55 -14.96
N ILE A 237 2.96 -4.66 -14.66
CA ILE A 237 2.69 -3.39 -13.97
C ILE A 237 1.75 -2.50 -14.80
N GLY A 238 1.82 -2.55 -16.13
CA GLY A 238 1.01 -1.71 -16.99
C GLY A 238 1.28 -0.22 -16.75
N ASN A 239 0.23 0.55 -16.49
CA ASN A 239 0.30 1.99 -16.20
C ASN A 239 0.23 2.32 -14.70
N ARG A 240 0.38 1.34 -13.79
CA ARG A 240 0.36 1.55 -12.33
C ARG A 240 1.67 2.18 -11.88
N ILE A 241 1.59 3.37 -11.30
CA ILE A 241 2.77 4.13 -10.87
C ILE A 241 2.92 4.20 -9.35
N TYR A 242 1.86 3.86 -8.59
CA TYR A 242 1.88 3.81 -7.13
C TYR A 242 0.78 2.90 -6.59
N GLY A 243 1.14 1.77 -6.02
CA GLY A 243 0.18 0.79 -5.51
C GLY A 243 -0.53 0.00 -6.61
N CYS A 244 -1.49 -0.79 -6.20
CA CYS A 244 -2.32 -1.62 -7.07
C CYS A 244 -3.60 -2.02 -6.35
N ASP A 245 -4.75 -1.80 -6.96
CA ASP A 245 -6.06 -2.09 -6.38
C ASP A 245 -6.77 -3.26 -7.07
N ASP A 246 -6.15 -3.95 -8.03
CA ASP A 246 -6.80 -4.96 -8.87
C ASP A 246 -7.58 -6.00 -8.07
N CYS A 247 -6.95 -6.55 -7.02
CA CYS A 247 -7.57 -7.56 -6.17
C CYS A 247 -8.74 -7.01 -5.33
N GLN A 248 -8.77 -5.70 -5.06
CA GLN A 248 -9.89 -5.04 -4.39
C GLN A 248 -11.00 -4.70 -5.39
N ILE A 249 -10.67 -4.19 -6.58
CA ILE A 249 -11.63 -3.81 -7.62
C ILE A 249 -12.56 -5.00 -8.00
N VAL A 250 -11.99 -6.19 -8.13
CA VAL A 250 -12.77 -7.37 -8.54
C VAL A 250 -13.42 -8.12 -7.39
N CYS A 251 -13.19 -7.70 -6.16
CA CYS A 251 -13.76 -8.36 -5.00
C CYS A 251 -15.28 -8.11 -4.93
N PRO A 252 -16.14 -9.16 -4.94
CA PRO A 252 -17.58 -8.97 -4.89
C PRO A 252 -18.06 -8.19 -3.65
N TRP A 253 -17.33 -8.27 -2.54
CA TRP A 253 -17.67 -7.55 -1.32
C TRP A 253 -17.49 -6.03 -1.45
N ASN A 254 -16.69 -5.56 -2.41
CA ASN A 254 -16.52 -4.13 -2.69
C ASN A 254 -17.68 -3.54 -3.49
N SER A 255 -18.60 -4.35 -4.00
CA SER A 255 -19.87 -3.84 -4.56
C SER A 255 -20.81 -3.22 -3.51
N TYR A 256 -20.57 -3.52 -2.24
CA TYR A 256 -21.29 -2.92 -1.09
C TYR A 256 -20.56 -1.71 -0.49
N ALA A 257 -19.43 -1.31 -1.06
CA ALA A 257 -18.66 -0.17 -0.55
C ALA A 257 -19.47 1.12 -0.59
N VAL A 258 -19.51 1.83 0.52
CA VAL A 258 -20.21 3.09 0.67
C VAL A 258 -19.22 4.24 0.59
N LYS A 259 -19.52 5.27 -0.21
CA LYS A 259 -18.64 6.43 -0.35
C LYS A 259 -18.55 7.23 0.95
N THR A 260 -17.33 7.64 1.30
CA THR A 260 -17.11 8.51 2.46
C THR A 260 -17.34 9.98 2.10
N GLU A 261 -17.90 10.72 3.04
CA GLU A 261 -18.03 12.19 2.97
C GLU A 261 -16.76 12.93 3.48
N GLU A 262 -15.72 12.19 3.88
CA GLU A 262 -14.48 12.76 4.41
C GLU A 262 -13.77 13.61 3.36
N VAL A 263 -13.83 14.93 3.55
CA VAL A 263 -13.26 15.91 2.60
C VAL A 263 -11.76 15.74 2.42
N ALA A 264 -11.05 15.32 3.48
CA ALA A 264 -9.61 15.11 3.42
C ALA A 264 -9.20 13.95 2.48
N PHE A 265 -10.13 13.04 2.16
CA PHE A 265 -9.90 11.92 1.26
C PHE A 265 -10.43 12.16 -0.17
N LYS A 266 -11.09 13.31 -0.44
CA LYS A 266 -11.46 13.66 -1.82
C LYS A 266 -10.21 13.99 -2.64
N SER A 267 -10.10 13.39 -3.82
CA SER A 267 -8.95 13.60 -4.71
C SER A 267 -8.79 15.07 -5.07
N VAL A 268 -7.57 15.58 -4.93
CA VAL A 268 -7.22 16.97 -5.27
C VAL A 268 -6.68 17.08 -6.71
N ASP A 269 -6.08 16.02 -7.24
CA ASP A 269 -5.47 15.98 -8.58
C ASP A 269 -5.67 14.58 -9.16
N SER A 270 -6.41 14.49 -10.26
CA SER A 270 -6.64 13.24 -11.00
C SER A 270 -5.87 13.19 -12.33
N ASN A 271 -5.07 14.22 -12.66
CA ASN A 271 -4.37 14.29 -13.92
C ASN A 271 -2.91 13.82 -13.79
N PHE A 272 -2.71 12.51 -13.91
CA PHE A 272 -1.40 11.88 -13.82
C PHE A 272 -0.89 11.49 -15.23
N LEU A 273 -0.80 12.46 -16.16
CA LEU A 273 -0.19 12.23 -17.48
C LEU A 273 1.28 11.81 -17.30
N LEU A 274 1.63 10.64 -17.82
CA LEU A 274 2.96 10.05 -17.65
C LEU A 274 4.07 10.92 -18.24
N ILE A 275 3.79 11.58 -19.37
CA ILE A 275 4.74 12.49 -20.03
C ILE A 275 5.04 13.71 -19.14
N ASP A 276 4.07 14.23 -18.40
CA ASP A 276 4.29 15.34 -17.48
C ASP A 276 5.05 14.88 -16.24
N LEU A 277 4.73 13.69 -15.74
CA LEU A 277 5.35 13.15 -14.54
C LEU A 277 6.84 12.82 -14.74
N ILE A 278 7.24 12.31 -15.90
CA ILE A 278 8.64 11.94 -16.15
C ILE A 278 9.58 13.16 -16.15
N GLN A 279 9.04 14.35 -16.35
CA GLN A 279 9.79 15.60 -16.40
C GLN A 279 9.95 16.29 -15.05
N LEU A 280 9.28 15.80 -14.00
CA LEU A 280 9.32 16.43 -12.68
C LEU A 280 10.75 16.50 -12.13
N ASN A 281 11.19 17.69 -11.78
CA ASN A 281 12.38 17.86 -10.95
C ASN A 281 12.08 17.65 -9.46
N GLU A 282 13.09 17.69 -8.59
CA GLU A 282 12.93 17.40 -7.16
C GLU A 282 12.03 18.41 -6.43
N GLU A 283 12.08 19.69 -6.82
CA GLU A 283 11.24 20.73 -6.23
C GLU A 283 9.78 20.59 -6.63
N GLU A 284 9.53 20.37 -7.92
CA GLU A 284 8.20 20.13 -8.45
C GLU A 284 7.55 18.89 -7.86
N PHE A 285 8.32 17.80 -7.70
CA PHE A 285 7.85 16.59 -7.02
C PHE A 285 7.44 16.91 -5.57
N ARG A 286 8.30 17.60 -4.80
CA ARG A 286 8.00 17.95 -3.40
C ARG A 286 6.78 18.84 -3.28
N LYS A 287 6.60 19.78 -4.19
CA LYS A 287 5.44 20.67 -4.23
C LYS A 287 4.17 19.90 -4.55
N ARG A 288 4.18 19.10 -5.62
CA ARG A 288 3.01 18.35 -6.10
C ARG A 288 2.50 17.33 -5.10
N PHE A 289 3.40 16.60 -4.43
CA PHE A 289 3.06 15.51 -3.51
C PHE A 289 3.21 15.90 -2.03
N LYS A 290 3.16 17.19 -1.72
CA LYS A 290 3.18 17.67 -0.33
C LYS A 290 1.95 17.16 0.42
N GLY A 291 2.16 16.46 1.55
CA GLY A 291 1.08 15.90 2.37
C GLY A 291 0.34 14.72 1.73
N SER A 292 0.95 14.06 0.73
CA SER A 292 0.44 12.84 0.09
C SER A 292 1.31 11.64 0.49
N PRO A 293 0.75 10.42 0.61
CA PRO A 293 1.51 9.19 0.83
C PRO A 293 2.56 8.91 -0.26
N ILE A 294 2.36 9.42 -1.49
CA ILE A 294 3.28 9.27 -2.64
C ILE A 294 4.68 9.83 -2.32
N LYS A 295 4.78 10.79 -1.43
CA LYS A 295 6.07 11.34 -0.98
C LYS A 295 7.03 10.27 -0.42
N ARG A 296 6.50 9.15 0.10
CA ARG A 296 7.27 8.03 0.66
C ARG A 296 8.29 7.44 -0.32
N ILE A 297 7.93 7.31 -1.60
CA ILE A 297 8.80 6.70 -2.62
C ILE A 297 9.85 7.67 -3.17
N LYS A 298 9.79 8.96 -2.79
CA LYS A 298 10.62 10.04 -3.33
C LYS A 298 10.48 10.18 -4.85
N ARG A 299 11.03 11.25 -5.42
CA ARG A 299 11.06 11.47 -6.87
C ARG A 299 11.64 10.27 -7.63
N ARG A 300 12.77 9.73 -7.15
CA ARG A 300 13.45 8.61 -7.80
C ARG A 300 12.56 7.37 -7.98
N GLY A 301 11.78 7.01 -6.98
CA GLY A 301 10.86 5.86 -7.04
C GLY A 301 9.67 6.14 -7.96
N LEU A 302 9.10 7.35 -7.91
CA LEU A 302 8.00 7.70 -8.79
C LEU A 302 8.43 7.70 -10.26
N LEU A 303 9.54 8.34 -10.61
CA LEU A 303 9.99 8.43 -12.01
C LEU A 303 10.46 7.07 -12.53
N ARG A 304 11.03 6.20 -11.68
CA ARG A 304 11.27 4.79 -12.01
C ARG A 304 9.98 4.09 -12.45
N ASN A 305 8.91 4.23 -11.67
CA ASN A 305 7.61 3.61 -11.98
C ASN A 305 6.97 4.23 -13.22
N VAL A 306 7.08 5.55 -13.37
CA VAL A 306 6.60 6.28 -14.57
C VAL A 306 7.34 5.82 -15.83
N ALA A 307 8.64 5.59 -15.76
CA ALA A 307 9.41 5.06 -16.89
C ALA A 307 8.89 3.69 -17.32
N VAL A 308 8.60 2.79 -16.36
CA VAL A 308 7.99 1.47 -16.66
C VAL A 308 6.62 1.66 -17.32
N ALA A 309 5.77 2.52 -16.76
CA ALA A 309 4.45 2.79 -17.32
C ALA A 309 4.51 3.37 -18.73
N LEU A 310 5.45 4.29 -19.01
CA LEU A 310 5.69 4.82 -20.36
C LEU A 310 6.15 3.74 -21.34
N GLY A 311 7.03 2.83 -20.93
CA GLY A 311 7.43 1.67 -21.74
C GLY A 311 6.26 0.76 -22.11
N ASN A 312 5.24 0.68 -21.25
CA ASN A 312 4.01 -0.08 -21.49
C ASN A 312 2.95 0.68 -22.30
N SER A 313 3.09 2.01 -22.47
CA SER A 313 2.03 2.86 -23.03
C SER A 313 1.78 2.67 -24.53
N ASN A 314 2.74 2.08 -25.26
CA ASN A 314 2.75 2.04 -26.73
C ASN A 314 2.62 3.44 -27.39
N ASN A 315 2.96 4.51 -26.68
CA ASN A 315 2.86 5.88 -27.16
C ASN A 315 4.22 6.42 -27.62
N PRO A 316 4.48 6.51 -28.96
CA PRO A 316 5.76 7.01 -29.48
C PRO A 316 6.03 8.49 -29.15
N LYS A 317 5.00 9.27 -28.77
CA LYS A 317 5.17 10.65 -28.33
C LYS A 317 5.96 10.77 -27.02
N ALA A 318 6.08 9.68 -26.25
CA ALA A 318 6.89 9.64 -25.02
C ALA A 318 8.40 9.61 -25.30
N VAL A 319 8.82 9.13 -26.47
CA VAL A 319 10.24 8.89 -26.80
C VAL A 319 11.12 10.13 -26.61
N PRO A 320 10.80 11.34 -27.11
CA PRO A 320 11.64 12.52 -26.90
C PRO A 320 11.85 12.87 -25.41
N PHE A 321 10.83 12.66 -24.59
CA PHE A 321 10.89 12.92 -23.14
C PHE A 321 11.75 11.87 -22.42
N LEU A 322 11.67 10.61 -22.84
CA LEU A 322 12.51 9.54 -22.29
C LEU A 322 13.98 9.76 -22.69
N ILE A 323 14.27 10.14 -23.95
CA ILE A 323 15.64 10.48 -24.38
C ILE A 323 16.22 11.60 -23.52
N LYS A 324 15.46 12.68 -23.30
CA LYS A 324 15.90 13.77 -22.41
C LYS A 324 16.15 13.29 -20.98
N ALA A 325 15.32 12.39 -20.49
CA ALA A 325 15.43 11.86 -19.13
C ALA A 325 16.57 10.84 -18.94
N LEU A 326 17.26 10.40 -20.01
CA LEU A 326 18.54 9.66 -19.91
C LEU A 326 19.66 10.50 -19.26
N GLU A 327 19.49 11.84 -19.21
CA GLU A 327 20.42 12.75 -18.52
C GLU A 327 20.12 12.91 -17.01
N ASP A 328 19.12 12.20 -16.49
CA ASP A 328 18.77 12.29 -15.06
C ASP A 328 19.93 11.84 -14.17
N LYS A 329 20.13 12.54 -13.04
CA LYS A 329 21.21 12.24 -12.09
C LYS A 329 21.05 10.88 -11.39
N GLU A 330 19.80 10.37 -11.28
CA GLU A 330 19.49 9.13 -10.59
C GLU A 330 19.64 7.92 -11.53
N PRO A 331 20.62 7.04 -11.31
CA PRO A 331 20.85 5.87 -12.17
C PRO A 331 19.64 4.95 -12.24
N LEU A 332 18.88 4.84 -11.15
CA LEU A 332 17.67 4.02 -11.10
C LEU A 332 16.63 4.47 -12.13
N ILE A 333 16.50 5.77 -12.35
CA ILE A 333 15.58 6.32 -13.36
C ILE A 333 16.12 5.98 -14.75
N ARG A 334 17.40 6.26 -15.02
CA ARG A 334 18.01 6.00 -16.32
C ARG A 334 17.91 4.54 -16.75
N ALA A 335 18.16 3.60 -15.84
CA ALA A 335 18.03 2.17 -16.12
C ALA A 335 16.62 1.81 -16.63
N HIS A 336 15.56 2.32 -15.97
CA HIS A 336 14.19 2.02 -16.40
C HIS A 336 13.80 2.77 -17.69
N ILE A 337 14.42 3.92 -17.95
CA ILE A 337 14.26 4.65 -19.24
C ILE A 337 14.88 3.85 -20.38
N VAL A 338 16.05 3.27 -20.20
CA VAL A 338 16.69 2.37 -21.20
C VAL A 338 15.73 1.26 -21.60
N TRP A 339 15.14 0.58 -20.62
CA TRP A 339 14.13 -0.45 -20.87
C TRP A 339 12.92 0.10 -21.63
N ALA A 340 12.39 1.25 -21.20
CA ALA A 340 11.23 1.86 -21.81
C ALA A 340 11.47 2.27 -23.28
N LEU A 341 12.67 2.76 -23.59
CA LEU A 341 13.07 3.05 -24.97
C LEU A 341 13.12 1.79 -25.82
N GLY A 342 13.68 0.68 -25.26
CA GLY A 342 13.65 -0.63 -25.91
C GLY A 342 12.25 -1.12 -26.22
N GLU A 343 11.28 -0.91 -25.30
CA GLU A 343 9.88 -1.30 -25.50
C GLU A 343 9.17 -0.46 -26.58
N LEU A 344 9.42 0.84 -26.62
CA LEU A 344 8.72 1.76 -27.54
C LEU A 344 9.35 1.83 -28.93
N MET A 345 10.66 1.65 -29.05
CA MET A 345 11.40 1.85 -30.30
C MET A 345 11.88 0.57 -30.94
N GLY A 346 11.92 -0.53 -30.20
CA GLY A 346 12.57 -1.76 -30.66
C GLY A 346 14.04 -1.52 -30.96
N SER A 347 14.59 -2.16 -32.00
CA SER A 347 15.99 -2.00 -32.41
C SER A 347 16.41 -0.57 -32.78
N LYS A 348 15.44 0.31 -33.06
CA LYS A 348 15.72 1.73 -33.35
C LYS A 348 16.28 2.51 -32.16
N CYS A 349 16.20 1.98 -30.94
CA CYS A 349 16.82 2.62 -29.78
C CYS A 349 18.35 2.43 -29.73
N ILE A 350 18.90 1.44 -30.43
CA ILE A 350 20.32 1.03 -30.33
C ILE A 350 21.28 2.21 -30.53
N PRO A 351 21.19 3.04 -31.60
CA PRO A 351 22.13 4.16 -31.75
C PRO A 351 22.12 5.15 -30.58
N ILE A 352 20.94 5.36 -29.95
CA ILE A 352 20.80 6.24 -28.79
C ILE A 352 21.46 5.61 -27.57
N LEU A 353 21.30 4.31 -27.39
CA LEU A 353 21.90 3.57 -26.28
C LEU A 353 23.43 3.48 -26.42
N ASP A 354 23.97 3.30 -27.65
CA ASP A 354 25.41 3.28 -27.92
C ASP A 354 26.06 4.63 -27.57
N GLU A 355 25.42 5.73 -27.93
CA GLU A 355 25.88 7.07 -27.54
C GLU A 355 25.85 7.27 -26.01
N ASN A 356 24.85 6.72 -25.35
CA ASN A 356 24.72 6.78 -23.90
C ASN A 356 25.73 5.89 -23.20
N LEU A 357 25.98 4.69 -23.70
CA LEU A 357 26.97 3.73 -23.20
C LEU A 357 28.36 4.35 -23.09
N ALA A 358 28.76 5.17 -24.05
CA ALA A 358 30.06 5.86 -24.04
C ALA A 358 30.25 6.82 -22.85
N LYS A 359 29.19 7.28 -22.23
CA LYS A 359 29.18 8.29 -21.15
C LYS A 359 28.78 7.69 -19.78
N GLU A 360 28.10 6.54 -19.80
CA GLU A 360 27.53 5.93 -18.60
C GLU A 360 28.61 5.22 -17.76
N LYS A 361 28.48 5.27 -16.43
CA LYS A 361 29.41 4.66 -15.48
C LYS A 361 28.74 3.75 -14.46
N GLU A 362 27.42 3.89 -14.33
CA GLU A 362 26.65 3.19 -13.31
C GLU A 362 26.30 1.77 -13.78
N SER A 363 26.72 0.78 -13.04
CA SER A 363 26.56 -0.63 -13.40
C SER A 363 25.13 -1.05 -13.68
N ILE A 364 24.15 -0.52 -12.93
CA ILE A 364 22.73 -0.83 -13.13
C ILE A 364 22.19 -0.33 -14.48
N VAL A 365 22.74 0.78 -14.99
CA VAL A 365 22.35 1.33 -16.30
C VAL A 365 23.06 0.57 -17.41
N LEU A 366 24.36 0.31 -17.24
CA LEU A 366 25.16 -0.49 -18.18
C LEU A 366 24.54 -1.86 -18.40
N SER A 367 24.19 -2.56 -17.32
CA SER A 367 23.54 -3.88 -17.42
C SER A 367 22.18 -3.81 -18.14
N GLU A 368 21.44 -2.73 -18.00
CA GLU A 368 20.15 -2.58 -18.68
C GLU A 368 20.35 -2.26 -20.17
N ILE A 369 21.38 -1.46 -20.54
CA ILE A 369 21.73 -1.20 -21.94
C ILE A 369 22.13 -2.52 -22.62
N GLU A 370 23.03 -3.29 -22.01
CA GLU A 370 23.45 -4.59 -22.52
C GLU A 370 22.25 -5.54 -22.71
N ALA A 371 21.35 -5.61 -21.73
CA ALA A 371 20.17 -6.47 -21.82
C ALA A 371 19.23 -6.06 -22.98
N VAL A 372 19.08 -4.76 -23.25
CA VAL A 372 18.28 -4.27 -24.38
C VAL A 372 18.99 -4.55 -25.70
N GLN A 373 20.31 -4.31 -25.81
CA GLN A 373 21.10 -4.61 -26.99
C GLN A 373 21.07 -6.09 -27.34
N ASP A 374 21.31 -6.97 -26.38
CA ASP A 374 21.27 -8.43 -26.55
C ASP A 374 19.92 -8.92 -27.07
N ARG A 375 18.83 -8.33 -26.59
CA ARG A 375 17.48 -8.68 -27.02
C ARG A 375 17.27 -8.44 -28.51
N PHE A 376 17.89 -7.41 -29.09
CA PHE A 376 17.71 -7.06 -30.49
C PHE A 376 18.81 -7.61 -31.42
N HIS A 377 20.01 -7.88 -30.90
CA HIS A 377 21.07 -8.55 -31.68
C HIS A 377 20.81 -10.05 -31.88
N LYS A 378 20.18 -10.74 -30.92
CA LYS A 378 19.82 -12.17 -31.05
C LYS A 378 18.67 -12.41 -32.04
N ASN A 379 17.93 -11.36 -32.42
CA ASN A 379 16.78 -11.45 -33.32
C ASN A 379 17.09 -10.85 -34.73
N SER A 380 18.34 -10.46 -35.01
CA SER A 380 18.85 -10.01 -36.31
C SER A 380 19.65 -11.12 -36.96
#